data_baa053b4c0d7df7c4083e15842e19412
#
_entry.id   baa053b4c0d7df7c4083e15842e19412
#
_cell.length_a   1.000
_cell.length_b   1.000
_cell.length_c   1.000
_cell.angle_alpha   90.00
_cell.angle_beta   90.00
_cell.angle_gamma   90.00
#
_symmetry.space_group_name_H-M   'P 1'
#
loop_
_entity.id
_entity.type
_entity.pdbx_description
1 polymer ?
#
loop_
_entity_poly.entity_id
_entity_poly.type
_entity_poly.pdbx_seq_one_letter_code
_entity_poly.pdbx_strand_id
1 'polypeptide(L)'
;APTTKILVGGYWNNCVLAVRSLAAPADENIVYNFHCYEPLIFTHQGGYWVDGMPEDFRMALHKTVDEIKKLTKKYLPNNEIMLEPVKQEECLFGSSFFEQFFADALAVAEERNVPLYCGEYGVINLASTEDTLQWYQAISEVFDRYHIGRAAWSYKEMDFGIVDAHMEDVREKVIACL
;
A
#
# COMPACT_ATOMS: atom_id res chain seq x y z
N ALA A 1 -14.03 -22.89 -13.98
CA ALA A 1 -12.88 -23.14 -14.86
C ALA A 1 -11.74 -23.68 -14.00
N PRO A 2 -11.22 -24.88 -14.27
CA PRO A 2 -10.27 -25.54 -13.35
C PRO A 2 -8.88 -24.88 -13.30
N THR A 3 -8.61 -23.91 -14.15
CA THR A 3 -7.31 -23.19 -14.23
C THR A 3 -7.41 -21.70 -13.98
N THR A 4 -8.61 -21.16 -13.72
CA THR A 4 -8.80 -19.72 -13.48
C THR A 4 -8.44 -19.41 -12.04
N LYS A 5 -7.51 -18.46 -11.85
CA LYS A 5 -7.20 -17.94 -10.51
C LYS A 5 -8.34 -17.05 -10.02
N ILE A 6 -8.65 -17.16 -8.74
CA ILE A 6 -9.72 -16.42 -8.07
C ILE A 6 -9.10 -15.57 -6.98
N LEU A 7 -9.21 -14.25 -7.13
CA LEU A 7 -8.77 -13.31 -6.10
C LEU A 7 -9.83 -13.24 -5.00
N VAL A 8 -9.41 -13.48 -3.76
CA VAL A 8 -10.25 -13.41 -2.58
C VAL A 8 -9.69 -12.36 -1.63
N GLY A 9 -10.45 -11.33 -1.37
CA GLY A 9 -10.08 -10.25 -0.46
C GLY A 9 -11.00 -10.16 0.76
N GLY A 10 -10.62 -9.34 1.72
CA GLY A 10 -11.31 -9.21 2.99
C GLY A 10 -12.00 -7.85 3.19
N TYR A 11 -12.24 -7.49 4.43
CA TYR A 11 -12.92 -6.26 4.84
C TYR A 11 -12.08 -4.99 4.58
N TRP A 12 -12.67 -3.81 4.82
CA TRP A 12 -12.06 -2.49 4.67
C TRP A 12 -11.30 -2.32 3.34
N ASN A 13 -12.04 -2.47 2.24
CA ASN A 13 -11.49 -2.38 0.88
C ASN A 13 -10.25 -3.29 0.68
N ASN A 14 -10.37 -4.54 1.11
CA ASN A 14 -9.28 -5.53 1.03
C ASN A 14 -8.00 -5.10 1.77
N CYS A 15 -8.09 -4.42 2.91
CA CYS A 15 -6.89 -4.03 3.63
C CYS A 15 -6.00 -5.25 3.96
N VAL A 16 -4.69 -5.06 4.02
CA VAL A 16 -3.74 -6.15 4.26
C VAL A 16 -4.00 -6.89 5.58
N LEU A 17 -4.48 -6.18 6.62
CA LEU A 17 -4.80 -6.80 7.91
C LEU A 17 -5.96 -7.82 7.82
N ALA A 18 -6.80 -7.71 6.79
CA ALA A 18 -7.91 -8.62 6.57
C ALA A 18 -7.45 -10.00 6.08
N VAL A 19 -6.25 -10.13 5.49
CA VAL A 19 -5.73 -11.40 4.95
C VAL A 19 -5.72 -12.50 6.01
N ARG A 20 -5.34 -12.17 7.25
CA ARG A 20 -5.34 -13.14 8.37
C ARG A 20 -6.72 -13.70 8.72
N SER A 21 -7.79 -13.00 8.34
CA SER A 21 -9.18 -13.38 8.60
C SER A 21 -9.83 -14.14 7.44
N LEU A 22 -9.13 -14.30 6.31
CA LEU A 22 -9.65 -15.06 5.19
C LEU A 22 -9.76 -16.55 5.57
N ALA A 23 -10.75 -17.23 4.99
CA ALA A 23 -10.86 -18.68 5.13
C ALA A 23 -9.66 -19.40 4.49
N ALA A 24 -9.35 -20.61 4.98
CA ALA A 24 -8.40 -21.48 4.29
C ALA A 24 -8.82 -21.69 2.83
N PRO A 25 -7.86 -21.80 1.86
CA PRO A 25 -8.20 -21.93 0.45
C PRO A 25 -9.00 -23.20 0.18
N ALA A 26 -10.03 -23.07 -0.66
CA ALA A 26 -10.85 -24.22 -1.07
C ALA A 26 -10.12 -25.11 -2.11
N ASP A 27 -9.23 -24.51 -2.89
CA ASP A 27 -8.39 -25.19 -3.88
C ASP A 27 -7.15 -24.35 -4.25
N GLU A 28 -6.29 -24.87 -5.12
CA GLU A 28 -5.03 -24.26 -5.57
C GLU A 28 -5.19 -23.01 -6.45
N ASN A 29 -6.42 -22.67 -6.88
CA ASN A 29 -6.66 -21.49 -7.71
C ASN A 29 -6.94 -20.24 -6.88
N ILE A 30 -7.08 -20.35 -5.57
CA ILE A 30 -7.28 -19.21 -4.69
C ILE A 30 -5.98 -18.38 -4.58
N VAL A 31 -6.13 -17.07 -4.68
CA VAL A 31 -5.07 -16.08 -4.44
C VAL A 31 -5.62 -15.06 -3.46
N TYR A 32 -4.92 -14.80 -2.37
CA TYR A 32 -5.34 -13.78 -1.42
C TYR A 32 -5.01 -12.40 -1.95
N ASN A 33 -6.04 -11.57 -2.09
CA ASN A 33 -5.94 -10.20 -2.56
C ASN A 33 -5.96 -9.22 -1.40
N PHE A 34 -5.09 -8.23 -1.47
CA PHE A 34 -5.15 -7.06 -0.61
C PHE A 34 -4.90 -5.78 -1.40
N HIS A 35 -5.24 -4.63 -0.81
CA HIS A 35 -4.90 -3.30 -1.30
C HIS A 35 -3.95 -2.64 -0.30
N CYS A 36 -3.05 -1.79 -0.75
CA CYS A 36 -2.10 -1.10 0.10
C CYS A 36 -1.95 0.36 -0.30
N TYR A 37 -2.41 1.24 0.56
CA TYR A 37 -2.21 2.68 0.43
C TYR A 37 -1.47 3.27 1.65
N GLU A 38 -0.96 2.42 2.55
CA GLU A 38 -0.28 2.90 3.76
C GLU A 38 1.12 3.46 3.45
N PRO A 39 1.47 4.51 4.19
CA PRO A 39 0.66 5.22 5.17
C PRO A 39 -0.36 6.15 4.51
N LEU A 40 -1.65 5.95 4.78
CA LEU A 40 -2.76 6.67 4.13
C LEU A 40 -2.61 8.20 4.25
N ILE A 41 -2.08 8.68 5.35
CA ILE A 41 -1.81 10.10 5.60
C ILE A 41 -0.88 10.72 4.52
N PHE A 42 -0.03 9.92 3.89
CA PHE A 42 0.83 10.34 2.79
C PHE A 42 0.16 10.10 1.43
N THR A 43 -0.28 8.87 1.16
CA THR A 43 -0.78 8.47 -0.16
C THR A 43 -2.10 9.14 -0.54
N HIS A 44 -2.84 9.66 0.43
CA HIS A 44 -4.12 10.35 0.25
C HIS A 44 -4.10 11.79 0.79
N GLN A 45 -2.92 12.38 0.96
CA GLN A 45 -2.77 13.73 1.47
C GLN A 45 -3.58 14.76 0.66
N GLY A 46 -4.41 15.55 1.34
CA GLY A 46 -5.28 16.55 0.70
C GLY A 46 -6.44 15.96 -0.12
N GLY A 47 -6.67 14.64 -0.06
CA GLY A 47 -7.78 13.99 -0.76
C GLY A 47 -9.14 14.43 -0.21
N TYR A 48 -9.95 15.10 -1.04
CA TYR A 48 -11.23 15.70 -0.65
C TYR A 48 -12.29 14.68 -0.18
N TRP A 49 -12.10 13.41 -0.51
CA TRP A 49 -13.00 12.30 -0.09
C TRP A 49 -12.55 11.60 1.19
N VAL A 50 -11.40 11.98 1.76
CA VAL A 50 -10.85 11.35 2.97
C VAL A 50 -11.35 12.09 4.20
N ASP A 51 -12.20 11.44 4.99
CA ASP A 51 -12.73 12.03 6.21
C ASP A 51 -11.61 12.43 7.19
N GLY A 52 -11.65 13.65 7.67
CA GLY A 52 -10.66 14.24 8.58
C GLY A 52 -9.39 14.79 7.90
N MET A 53 -9.16 14.55 6.60
CA MET A 53 -8.02 15.07 5.86
C MET A 53 -8.25 16.54 5.45
N PRO A 54 -7.42 17.52 5.89
CA PRO A 54 -7.52 18.88 5.35
C PRO A 54 -7.12 18.90 3.87
N GLU A 55 -7.87 19.61 3.03
CA GLU A 55 -7.60 19.67 1.59
C GLU A 55 -6.23 20.30 1.26
N ASP A 56 -5.74 21.17 2.11
CA ASP A 56 -4.43 21.83 2.01
C ASP A 56 -3.30 21.04 2.70
N PHE A 57 -3.60 19.89 3.33
CA PHE A 57 -2.57 19.09 3.99
C PHE A 57 -1.58 18.52 2.98
N ARG A 58 -0.30 18.79 3.22
CA ARG A 58 0.82 18.23 2.46
C ARG A 58 1.93 17.79 3.41
N MET A 59 2.57 16.65 3.08
CA MET A 59 3.71 16.16 3.84
C MET A 59 4.76 15.56 2.90
N ALA A 60 6.02 15.68 3.29
CA ALA A 60 7.11 14.92 2.70
C ALA A 60 7.17 13.51 3.30
N LEU A 61 7.63 12.54 2.53
CA LEU A 61 7.73 11.14 2.95
C LEU A 61 8.96 10.89 3.85
N HIS A 62 10.01 11.68 3.72
CA HIS A 62 11.25 11.54 4.52
C HIS A 62 10.99 11.85 6.01
N LYS A 63 10.38 10.89 6.69
CA LYS A 63 9.99 10.92 8.11
C LYS A 63 10.25 9.59 8.78
N THR A 64 10.40 9.61 10.10
CA THR A 64 10.37 8.38 10.89
C THR A 64 8.96 7.80 10.94
N VAL A 65 8.87 6.51 11.22
CA VAL A 65 7.57 5.84 11.42
C VAL A 65 6.80 6.50 12.57
N ASP A 66 7.46 6.91 13.65
CA ASP A 66 6.84 7.62 14.77
C ASP A 66 6.19 8.95 14.33
N GLU A 67 6.90 9.75 13.51
CA GLU A 67 6.34 10.99 12.98
C GLU A 67 5.11 10.74 12.10
N ILE A 68 5.15 9.68 11.27
CA ILE A 68 4.00 9.27 10.43
C ILE A 68 2.82 8.85 11.31
N LYS A 69 3.04 8.04 12.34
CA LYS A 69 2.01 7.62 13.30
C LYS A 69 1.39 8.82 14.03
N LYS A 70 2.20 9.78 14.47
CA LYS A 70 1.72 11.02 15.10
C LYS A 70 0.84 11.85 14.18
N LEU A 71 1.21 11.97 12.90
CA LEU A 71 0.39 12.66 11.90
C LEU A 71 -0.91 11.90 11.63
N THR A 72 -0.83 10.58 11.47
CA THR A 72 -2.01 9.73 11.29
C THR A 72 -2.97 9.88 12.47
N LYS A 73 -2.48 9.77 13.69
CA LYS A 73 -3.29 9.98 14.91
C LYS A 73 -3.97 11.33 14.96
N LYS A 74 -3.28 12.38 14.53
CA LYS A 74 -3.80 13.74 14.56
C LYS A 74 -4.91 13.98 13.54
N TYR A 75 -4.75 13.49 12.32
CA TYR A 75 -5.64 13.82 11.20
C TYR A 75 -6.57 12.67 10.81
N LEU A 76 -6.13 11.43 10.96
CA LEU A 76 -6.83 10.21 10.56
C LEU A 76 -6.87 9.20 11.72
N PRO A 77 -7.46 9.53 12.88
CA PRO A 77 -7.39 8.68 14.07
C PRO A 77 -7.97 7.26 13.84
N ASN A 78 -8.94 7.11 12.95
CA ASN A 78 -9.53 5.82 12.62
C ASN A 78 -8.55 4.90 11.83
N ASN A 79 -7.46 5.46 11.28
CA ASN A 79 -6.44 4.70 10.55
C ASN A 79 -5.22 4.32 11.42
N GLU A 80 -5.16 4.71 12.69
CA GLU A 80 -4.05 4.33 13.58
C GLU A 80 -3.86 2.80 13.64
N ILE A 81 -4.95 2.04 13.67
CA ILE A 81 -4.93 0.58 13.72
C ILE A 81 -4.18 -0.04 12.56
N MET A 82 -4.19 0.60 11.39
CA MET A 82 -3.47 0.11 10.21
C MET A 82 -1.96 0.14 10.41
N LEU A 83 -1.45 1.05 11.24
CA LEU A 83 0.00 1.20 11.48
C LEU A 83 0.50 0.43 12.70
N GLU A 84 -0.37 -0.29 13.42
CA GLU A 84 0.02 -1.10 14.59
C GLU A 84 1.06 -2.18 14.29
N PRO A 85 1.07 -2.86 13.12
CA PRO A 85 2.08 -3.87 12.81
C PRO A 85 3.51 -3.30 12.74
N VAL A 86 3.67 -2.03 12.37
CA VAL A 86 4.97 -1.39 12.19
C VAL A 86 5.53 -0.93 13.54
N LYS A 87 6.54 -1.63 14.05
CA LYS A 87 7.07 -1.43 15.42
C LYS A 87 8.38 -0.64 15.49
N GLN A 88 9.13 -0.54 14.40
CA GLN A 88 10.42 0.16 14.36
C GLN A 88 10.20 1.67 14.17
N GLU A 89 9.74 2.34 15.21
CA GLU A 89 9.26 3.74 15.17
C GLU A 89 10.36 4.75 14.86
N GLU A 90 11.61 4.47 15.28
CA GLU A 90 12.78 5.33 15.04
C GLU A 90 13.33 5.26 13.60
N CYS A 91 12.92 4.25 12.81
CA CYS A 91 13.39 4.09 11.44
C CYS A 91 12.71 5.09 10.52
N LEU A 92 13.47 5.61 9.55
CA LEU A 92 12.91 6.34 8.42
C LEU A 92 12.01 5.42 7.57
N PHE A 93 10.99 6.01 6.95
CA PHE A 93 10.15 5.30 6.01
C PHE A 93 10.97 4.70 4.86
N GLY A 94 10.69 3.46 4.53
CA GLY A 94 11.37 2.69 3.48
C GLY A 94 10.79 1.28 3.38
N SER A 95 11.49 0.36 2.71
CA SER A 95 11.03 -1.03 2.52
C SER A 95 10.79 -1.77 3.85
N SER A 96 11.55 -1.46 4.91
CA SER A 96 11.35 -2.04 6.25
C SER A 96 9.97 -1.73 6.84
N PHE A 97 9.35 -0.60 6.47
CA PHE A 97 7.96 -0.29 6.83
C PHE A 97 7.01 -1.34 6.25
N PHE A 98 7.12 -1.63 4.96
CA PHE A 98 6.24 -2.60 4.29
C PHE A 98 6.53 -4.04 4.70
N GLU A 99 7.79 -4.41 4.99
CA GLU A 99 8.11 -5.73 5.52
C GLU A 99 7.37 -6.02 6.83
N GLN A 100 7.38 -5.05 7.75
CA GLN A 100 6.64 -5.18 9.01
C GLN A 100 5.13 -5.14 8.77
N PHE A 101 4.68 -4.25 7.88
CA PHE A 101 3.26 -4.07 7.58
C PHE A 101 2.63 -5.31 6.96
N PHE A 102 3.38 -6.04 6.12
CA PHE A 102 2.90 -7.26 5.45
C PHE A 102 3.19 -8.54 6.24
N ALA A 103 3.90 -8.49 7.36
CA ALA A 103 4.39 -9.67 8.06
C ALA A 103 3.30 -10.71 8.37
N ASP A 104 2.15 -10.28 8.89
CA ASP A 104 1.03 -11.19 9.20
C ASP A 104 0.44 -11.83 7.93
N ALA A 105 0.28 -11.05 6.86
CA ALA A 105 -0.25 -11.55 5.60
C ALA A 105 0.72 -12.55 4.94
N LEU A 106 2.02 -12.26 4.99
CA LEU A 106 3.07 -13.17 4.50
C LEU A 106 3.08 -14.48 5.29
N ALA A 107 3.01 -14.42 6.62
CA ALA A 107 2.97 -15.62 7.47
C ALA A 107 1.75 -16.51 7.16
N VAL A 108 0.57 -15.90 7.00
CA VAL A 108 -0.66 -16.64 6.64
C VAL A 108 -0.58 -17.24 5.24
N ALA A 109 -0.03 -16.48 4.27
CA ALA A 109 0.15 -16.96 2.90
C ALA A 109 1.12 -18.16 2.83
N GLU A 110 2.23 -18.10 3.56
CA GLU A 110 3.20 -19.18 3.68
C GLU A 110 2.59 -20.41 4.37
N GLU A 111 1.94 -20.23 5.54
CA GLU A 111 1.28 -21.33 6.28
C GLU A 111 0.27 -22.08 5.41
N ARG A 112 -0.48 -21.36 4.58
CA ARG A 112 -1.56 -21.94 3.75
C ARG A 112 -1.14 -22.28 2.34
N ASN A 113 0.10 -22.01 1.98
CA ASN A 113 0.63 -22.14 0.62
C ASN A 113 -0.26 -21.46 -0.44
N VAL A 114 -0.65 -20.18 -0.19
CA VAL A 114 -1.51 -19.37 -1.06
C VAL A 114 -0.74 -18.15 -1.54
N PRO A 115 -0.71 -17.87 -2.85
CA PRO A 115 -0.08 -16.65 -3.34
C PRO A 115 -0.79 -15.37 -2.85
N LEU A 116 -0.02 -14.29 -2.66
CA LEU A 116 -0.53 -12.95 -2.42
C LEU A 116 -0.59 -12.14 -3.72
N TYR A 117 -1.55 -11.26 -3.80
CA TYR A 117 -1.69 -10.27 -4.87
C TYR A 117 -2.13 -8.92 -4.29
N CYS A 118 -1.41 -7.86 -4.60
CA CYS A 118 -1.82 -6.50 -4.27
C CYS A 118 -2.63 -5.91 -5.43
N GLY A 119 -3.96 -5.93 -5.31
CA GLY A 119 -4.88 -5.53 -6.39
C GLY A 119 -4.95 -4.04 -6.64
N GLU A 120 -4.57 -3.23 -5.64
CA GLU A 120 -4.47 -1.77 -5.76
C GLU A 120 -3.35 -1.24 -4.86
N TYR A 121 -2.56 -0.31 -5.37
CA TYR A 121 -1.61 0.50 -4.60
C TYR A 121 -1.22 1.74 -5.39
N GLY A 122 -0.96 2.84 -4.70
CA GLY A 122 -0.66 4.09 -5.39
C GLY A 122 -0.55 5.30 -4.48
N VAL A 123 -0.19 6.43 -5.07
CA VAL A 123 -0.01 7.72 -4.40
C VAL A 123 -0.77 8.80 -5.17
N ILE A 124 -1.51 9.63 -4.43
CA ILE A 124 -2.27 10.75 -4.99
C ILE A 124 -1.36 11.78 -5.69
N ASN A 125 -1.87 12.39 -6.74
CA ASN A 125 -1.17 13.42 -7.55
C ASN A 125 -0.84 14.72 -6.76
N LEU A 126 -1.27 14.83 -5.52
CA LEU A 126 -0.97 15.95 -4.62
C LEU A 126 0.34 15.77 -3.83
N ALA A 127 0.93 14.56 -3.84
CA ALA A 127 2.25 14.31 -3.28
C ALA A 127 3.35 14.80 -4.23
N SER A 128 4.55 15.07 -3.70
CA SER A 128 5.69 15.38 -4.57
C SER A 128 6.08 14.16 -5.41
N THR A 129 6.53 14.37 -6.64
CA THR A 129 6.92 13.27 -7.53
C THR A 129 8.13 12.49 -7.01
N GLU A 130 9.05 13.17 -6.31
CA GLU A 130 10.21 12.55 -5.67
C GLU A 130 9.78 11.59 -4.55
N ASP A 131 8.91 12.04 -3.64
CA ASP A 131 8.37 11.20 -2.56
C ASP A 131 7.50 10.07 -3.10
N THR A 132 6.74 10.34 -4.16
CA THR A 132 5.95 9.32 -4.87
C THR A 132 6.85 8.21 -5.40
N LEU A 133 7.94 8.55 -6.09
CA LEU A 133 8.92 7.57 -6.57
C LEU A 133 9.53 6.77 -5.41
N GLN A 134 9.90 7.43 -4.32
CA GLN A 134 10.46 6.76 -3.13
C GLN A 134 9.46 5.76 -2.54
N TRP A 135 8.17 6.11 -2.49
CA TRP A 135 7.13 5.22 -2.00
C TRP A 135 6.97 3.97 -2.89
N TYR A 136 6.92 4.16 -4.23
CA TYR A 136 6.85 3.05 -5.18
C TYR A 136 8.08 2.14 -5.09
N GLN A 137 9.27 2.70 -4.98
CA GLN A 137 10.50 1.91 -4.79
C GLN A 137 10.45 1.07 -3.52
N ALA A 138 10.05 1.66 -2.40
CA ALA A 138 10.01 0.99 -1.11
C ALA A 138 9.02 -0.20 -1.10
N ILE A 139 7.81 -0.03 -1.64
CA ILE A 139 6.82 -1.11 -1.68
C ILE A 139 7.18 -2.19 -2.70
N SER A 140 7.69 -1.80 -3.87
CA SER A 140 8.04 -2.74 -4.94
C SER A 140 9.22 -3.62 -4.57
N GLU A 141 10.20 -3.10 -3.81
CA GLU A 141 11.29 -3.93 -3.25
C GLU A 141 10.75 -5.09 -2.41
N VAL A 142 9.70 -4.85 -1.63
CA VAL A 142 9.07 -5.90 -0.81
C VAL A 142 8.22 -6.84 -1.67
N PHE A 143 7.47 -6.32 -2.64
CA PHE A 143 6.73 -7.15 -3.58
C PHE A 143 7.64 -8.10 -4.35
N ASP A 144 8.79 -7.63 -4.83
CA ASP A 144 9.75 -8.46 -5.56
C ASP A 144 10.39 -9.52 -4.65
N ARG A 145 10.78 -9.13 -3.42
CA ARG A 145 11.38 -10.03 -2.44
C ARG A 145 10.48 -11.20 -2.06
N TYR A 146 9.19 -10.95 -1.91
CA TYR A 146 8.20 -11.95 -1.50
C TYR A 146 7.33 -12.48 -2.64
N HIS A 147 7.67 -12.14 -3.89
CA HIS A 147 6.94 -12.58 -5.10
C HIS A 147 5.45 -12.25 -5.06
N ILE A 148 5.09 -11.07 -4.56
CA ILE A 148 3.72 -10.59 -4.52
C ILE A 148 3.34 -10.02 -5.89
N GLY A 149 2.34 -10.62 -6.54
CA GLY A 149 1.74 -10.06 -7.75
C GLY A 149 1.04 -8.72 -7.46
N ARG A 150 0.99 -7.80 -8.44
CA ARG A 150 0.49 -6.45 -8.18
C ARG A 150 -0.18 -5.77 -9.37
N ALA A 151 -1.07 -4.82 -9.08
CA ALA A 151 -1.65 -3.89 -10.04
C ALA A 151 -1.70 -2.48 -9.44
N ALA A 152 -0.99 -1.54 -10.04
CA ALA A 152 -0.98 -0.16 -9.55
C ALA A 152 -2.32 0.55 -9.87
N TRP A 153 -2.78 1.37 -8.95
CA TRP A 153 -3.89 2.28 -9.12
C TRP A 153 -3.35 3.72 -9.23
N SER A 154 -3.53 4.45 -10.37
CA SER A 154 -4.15 3.98 -11.60
C SER A 154 -3.21 4.22 -12.79
N TYR A 155 -3.52 3.64 -13.98
CA TYR A 155 -2.79 3.95 -15.20
C TYR A 155 -2.86 5.44 -15.51
N LYS A 156 -4.09 6.00 -15.54
CA LYS A 156 -4.35 7.41 -15.90
C LYS A 156 -5.54 7.97 -15.14
N GLU A 157 -5.47 9.26 -14.78
CA GLU A 157 -6.55 9.99 -14.09
C GLU A 157 -6.87 9.41 -12.70
N MET A 158 -8.07 9.64 -12.18
CA MET A 158 -8.54 9.14 -10.88
C MET A 158 -7.66 9.60 -9.70
N ASP A 159 -7.05 10.78 -9.82
CA ASP A 159 -6.12 11.39 -8.86
C ASP A 159 -4.81 10.63 -8.60
N PHE A 160 -4.61 9.45 -9.20
CA PHE A 160 -3.46 8.55 -9.00
C PHE A 160 -2.73 8.19 -10.31
N GLY A 161 -3.04 8.85 -11.43
CA GLY A 161 -2.58 8.45 -12.75
C GLY A 161 -1.05 8.48 -12.92
N ILE A 162 -0.44 7.31 -13.11
CA ILE A 162 1.02 7.15 -13.29
C ILE A 162 1.51 7.82 -14.58
N VAL A 163 0.68 7.86 -15.62
CA VAL A 163 1.03 8.46 -16.91
C VAL A 163 0.56 9.91 -17.07
N ASP A 164 -0.02 10.50 -16.05
CA ASP A 164 -0.46 11.88 -16.07
C ASP A 164 0.71 12.87 -16.09
N ALA A 165 0.44 14.11 -16.50
CA ALA A 165 1.47 15.11 -16.72
C ALA A 165 2.33 15.39 -15.48
N HIS A 166 1.75 15.35 -14.27
CA HIS A 166 2.49 15.59 -13.03
C HIS A 166 3.59 14.55 -12.78
N MET A 167 3.51 13.35 -13.38
CA MET A 167 4.49 12.27 -13.22
C MET A 167 5.62 12.30 -14.28
N GLU A 168 5.64 13.26 -15.19
CA GLU A 168 6.53 13.26 -16.35
C GLU A 168 8.01 13.05 -15.98
N ASP A 169 8.50 13.72 -14.95
CA ASP A 169 9.91 13.67 -14.53
C ASP A 169 10.34 12.32 -13.91
N VAL A 170 9.39 11.56 -13.35
CA VAL A 170 9.66 10.30 -12.63
C VAL A 170 8.98 9.08 -13.24
N ARG A 171 8.13 9.26 -14.23
CA ARG A 171 7.28 8.22 -14.86
C ARG A 171 8.04 6.95 -15.19
N GLU A 172 9.13 7.06 -15.96
CA GLU A 172 9.90 5.89 -16.39
C GLU A 172 10.50 5.12 -15.20
N LYS A 173 10.90 5.86 -14.15
CA LYS A 173 11.43 5.23 -12.93
C LYS A 173 10.34 4.51 -12.12
N VAL A 174 9.13 5.11 -12.06
CA VAL A 174 7.97 4.46 -11.42
C VAL A 174 7.55 3.23 -12.20
N ILE A 175 7.44 3.33 -13.54
CA ILE A 175 7.12 2.17 -14.40
C ILE A 175 8.14 1.04 -14.21
N ALA A 176 9.41 1.35 -14.04
CA ALA A 176 10.45 0.35 -13.78
C ALA A 176 10.31 -0.35 -12.41
N CYS A 177 9.51 0.17 -11.49
CA CYS A 177 9.19 -0.44 -10.20
C CYS A 177 7.92 -1.32 -10.25
N LEU A 178 7.11 -1.24 -11.33
CA LEU A 178 5.85 -1.99 -11.45
C LEU A 178 6.07 -3.42 -11.91
#